data_3571612464ef1e35a24d2ea1def3f4b8
#
_entry.id   3571612464ef1e35a24d2ea1def3f4b8
#
_cell.length_a   1.000
_cell.length_b   1.000
_cell.length_c   1.000
_cell.angle_alpha   90.00
_cell.angle_beta   90.00
_cell.angle_gamma   90.00
#
_symmetry.space_group_name_H-M   'P 1'
#
loop_
_entity.id
_entity.type
_entity.pdbx_description
1 polymer ?
#
loop_
_entity_poly.entity_id
_entity_poly.type
_entity_poly.pdbx_seq_one_letter_code
_entity_poly.pdbx_strand_id
1 'polypeptide(L)'
;QLALQALKTQNGASSGNRAMQIIDVSLVKSDNTYNVYSNGNSSFVIVSRDDRFTPVLACAKGNFLSTNHSPAFNWWLSATAAGMQEMIDNGEMPAPKRASALSVVEPLMTTEWGQETMPYYAYTPEIGNTKCAAGCSAVTLSELLNYHKYPSSVDFRGTYSVDNGKTYRSERIISTYTWNFKDRYGQYSTDGSDKLDGYASYSPSQGRAVATLMRDCGYAVNMVYNYSSSAHTQDVPLALVNCFQFPDESVKLFYEDFFVKEDWDAMIHGELEKGYPVLLFGN
;
A
#
# COMPACT_ATOMS: atom_id res chain seq x y z
N GLN A 1 -7.94 14.97 26.72
CA GLN A 1 -8.46 16.17 26.01
C GLN A 1 -8.42 15.99 24.49
N LEU A 2 -7.31 15.55 23.89
CA LEU A 2 -7.13 15.36 22.45
C LEU A 2 -8.11 14.33 21.87
N ALA A 3 -8.29 13.18 22.51
CA ALA A 3 -9.25 12.18 22.10
C ALA A 3 -10.69 12.74 22.05
N LEU A 4 -11.05 13.55 23.04
CA LEU A 4 -12.35 14.20 23.11
C LEU A 4 -12.54 15.24 21.99
N GLN A 5 -11.47 15.94 21.62
CA GLN A 5 -11.47 16.92 20.56
C GLN A 5 -11.58 16.27 19.18
N ALA A 6 -10.84 15.20 18.92
CA ALA A 6 -10.91 14.42 17.67
C ALA A 6 -12.31 13.81 17.43
N LEU A 7 -12.90 13.21 18.47
CA LEU A 7 -14.26 12.66 18.38
C LEU A 7 -15.34 13.72 18.22
N LYS A 8 -15.15 14.93 18.75
CA LYS A 8 -16.06 16.08 18.53
C LYS A 8 -16.02 16.55 17.08
N THR A 9 -14.84 16.62 16.47
CA THR A 9 -14.68 17.04 15.07
C THR A 9 -15.36 16.08 14.11
N GLN A 10 -15.27 14.75 14.34
CA GLN A 10 -15.97 13.75 13.53
C GLN A 10 -17.51 13.81 13.62
N ASN A 11 -18.04 14.21 14.76
CA ASN A 11 -19.49 14.27 14.96
C ASN A 11 -20.11 15.63 14.62
N GLY A 12 -19.31 16.64 14.29
CA GLY A 12 -19.70 18.06 14.28
C GLY A 12 -19.95 18.71 12.93
N ALA A 13 -20.10 18.00 11.85
CA ALA A 13 -20.37 18.61 10.53
C ALA A 13 -21.88 18.70 10.17
N SER A 14 -22.78 18.88 11.12
CA SER A 14 -24.15 19.30 10.83
C SER A 14 -24.56 20.47 11.72
N SER A 15 -24.73 21.61 11.08
CA SER A 15 -25.27 22.83 11.66
C SER A 15 -26.69 22.60 12.23
N GLY A 16 -26.84 22.78 13.52
CA GLY A 16 -28.11 22.80 14.18
C GLY A 16 -27.92 22.76 15.69
N ASN A 17 -28.46 23.77 16.41
CA ASN A 17 -28.49 23.88 17.85
C ASN A 17 -28.83 22.55 18.52
N ARG A 18 -27.82 21.78 18.91
CA ARG A 18 -27.94 20.68 19.87
C ARG A 18 -27.03 20.98 21.05
N ALA A 19 -27.63 20.93 22.23
CA ALA A 19 -26.94 21.01 23.50
C ALA A 19 -25.69 20.10 23.46
N MET A 20 -24.55 20.64 23.91
CA MET A 20 -23.29 19.92 24.02
C MET A 20 -23.53 18.63 24.83
N GLN A 21 -23.70 17.51 24.13
CA GLN A 21 -23.66 16.21 24.80
C GLN A 21 -22.25 16.02 25.34
N ILE A 22 -22.14 15.79 26.61
CA ILE A 22 -20.87 15.34 27.23
C ILE A 22 -20.59 13.96 26.62
N ILE A 23 -19.59 13.91 25.76
CA ILE A 23 -19.12 12.63 25.21
C ILE A 23 -18.27 12.01 26.29
N ASP A 24 -18.81 10.99 26.94
CA ASP A 24 -18.05 10.18 27.89
C ASP A 24 -17.12 9.24 27.08
N VAL A 25 -15.83 9.37 27.27
CA VAL A 25 -14.81 8.65 26.51
C VAL A 25 -14.02 7.78 27.46
N SER A 26 -14.06 6.49 27.27
CA SER A 26 -13.33 5.51 28.08
C SER A 26 -12.15 4.91 27.31
N LEU A 27 -11.06 4.63 28.04
CA LEU A 27 -9.94 3.86 27.53
C LEU A 27 -10.37 2.41 27.36
N VAL A 28 -10.32 1.87 26.13
CA VAL A 28 -10.76 0.51 25.82
C VAL A 28 -9.60 -0.42 25.46
N LYS A 29 -8.45 0.14 25.08
CA LYS A 29 -7.21 -0.61 24.85
C LYS A 29 -6.01 0.29 25.12
N SER A 30 -4.94 -0.28 25.67
CA SER A 30 -3.64 0.37 25.84
C SER A 30 -2.56 -0.57 25.31
N ASP A 31 -1.64 0.00 24.55
CA ASP A 31 -0.44 -0.64 24.04
C ASP A 31 0.79 0.23 24.44
N ASN A 32 1.99 -0.24 24.17
CA ASN A 32 3.20 0.53 24.48
C ASN A 32 3.24 1.86 23.72
N THR A 33 2.76 1.88 22.49
CA THR A 33 2.87 3.00 21.55
C THR A 33 1.59 3.81 21.40
N TYR A 34 0.43 3.24 21.70
CA TYR A 34 -0.86 3.91 21.53
C TYR A 34 -1.89 3.56 22.59
N ASN A 35 -2.90 4.41 22.71
CA ASN A 35 -4.12 4.17 23.46
C ASN A 35 -5.34 4.25 22.56
N VAL A 36 -6.35 3.43 22.80
CA VAL A 36 -7.65 3.52 22.13
C VAL A 36 -8.70 4.00 23.12
N TYR A 37 -9.36 5.07 22.74
CA TYR A 37 -10.49 5.62 23.48
C TYR A 37 -11.78 5.45 22.67
N SER A 38 -12.87 5.10 23.31
CA SER A 38 -14.17 4.93 22.68
C SER A 38 -15.25 5.65 23.48
N ASN A 39 -16.27 6.15 22.79
CA ASN A 39 -17.49 6.67 23.39
C ASN A 39 -18.62 5.62 23.37
N GLY A 40 -18.28 4.36 23.49
CA GLY A 40 -19.23 3.23 23.38
C GLY A 40 -19.37 2.75 21.94
N ASN A 41 -20.60 2.72 21.42
CA ASN A 41 -20.89 2.07 20.14
C ASN A 41 -20.82 3.01 18.91
N SER A 42 -20.50 4.28 19.10
CA SER A 42 -20.63 5.28 18.01
C SER A 42 -19.32 5.69 17.36
N SER A 43 -18.22 5.69 18.09
CA SER A 43 -16.90 6.03 17.53
C SER A 43 -15.75 5.68 18.46
N PHE A 44 -14.56 5.58 17.90
CA PHE A 44 -13.33 5.42 18.66
C PHE A 44 -12.20 6.27 18.04
N VAL A 45 -11.16 6.50 18.81
CA VAL A 45 -9.95 7.20 18.43
C VAL A 45 -8.73 6.45 18.96
N ILE A 46 -7.71 6.34 18.13
CA ILE A 46 -6.40 5.79 18.49
C ILE A 46 -5.43 6.97 18.64
N VAL A 47 -4.80 7.07 19.78
CA VAL A 47 -3.94 8.20 20.16
C VAL A 47 -2.55 7.67 20.47
N SER A 48 -1.52 8.35 19.96
CA SER A 48 -0.14 8.04 20.31
C SER A 48 0.09 8.23 21.82
N ARG A 49 0.98 7.43 22.39
CA ARG A 49 1.49 7.59 23.77
C ARG A 49 2.82 8.35 23.82
N ASP A 50 3.39 8.62 22.67
CA ASP A 50 4.66 9.34 22.56
C ASP A 50 4.42 10.63 21.78
N ASP A 51 4.84 11.76 22.34
CA ASP A 51 4.60 13.10 21.81
C ASP A 51 5.47 13.44 20.58
N ARG A 52 6.40 12.57 20.24
CA ARG A 52 7.18 12.64 19.00
C ARG A 52 6.35 12.27 17.76
N PHE A 53 5.24 11.57 17.94
CA PHE A 53 4.34 11.21 16.85
C PHE A 53 3.09 12.09 16.83
N THR A 54 2.41 12.10 15.70
CA THR A 54 1.10 12.76 15.59
C THR A 54 0.15 12.26 16.67
N PRO A 55 -0.47 13.16 17.44
CA PRO A 55 -1.27 12.77 18.61
C PRO A 55 -2.45 11.85 18.30
N VAL A 56 -3.09 11.99 17.12
CA VAL A 56 -4.23 11.17 16.69
C VAL A 56 -3.78 10.29 15.52
N LEU A 57 -3.63 9.00 15.76
CA LEU A 57 -3.22 8.04 14.73
C LEU A 57 -4.37 7.62 13.84
N ALA A 58 -5.56 7.48 14.40
CA ALA A 58 -6.78 7.18 13.64
C ALA A 58 -8.03 7.55 14.44
N CYS A 59 -9.13 7.79 13.73
CA CYS A 59 -10.45 7.83 14.32
C CYS A 59 -11.49 7.25 13.35
N ALA A 60 -12.47 6.53 13.87
CA ALA A 60 -13.50 5.89 13.07
C ALA A 60 -14.85 5.88 13.77
N LYS A 61 -15.90 5.78 12.96
CA LYS A 61 -17.26 5.48 13.45
C LYS A 61 -17.40 4.00 13.74
N GLY A 62 -18.17 3.68 14.75
CA GLY A 62 -18.43 2.30 15.18
C GLY A 62 -17.76 1.96 16.51
N ASN A 63 -17.94 0.72 16.94
CA ASN A 63 -17.39 0.22 18.18
C ASN A 63 -15.98 -0.34 17.95
N PHE A 64 -15.04 -0.02 18.83
CA PHE A 64 -13.77 -0.71 18.87
C PHE A 64 -13.96 -2.07 19.55
N LEU A 65 -14.00 -3.12 18.76
CA LEU A 65 -14.08 -4.50 19.25
C LEU A 65 -12.64 -5.01 19.50
N SER A 66 -12.35 -5.41 20.72
CA SER A 66 -10.99 -5.87 21.09
C SER A 66 -10.57 -7.17 20.40
N THR A 67 -11.48 -7.92 19.79
CA THR A 67 -11.26 -9.31 19.35
C THR A 67 -11.74 -9.67 17.95
N ASN A 68 -12.39 -8.77 17.22
CA ASN A 68 -12.98 -9.12 15.92
C ASN A 68 -12.86 -7.99 14.86
N HIS A 69 -11.64 -7.54 14.66
CA HIS A 69 -11.31 -6.63 13.58
C HIS A 69 -11.03 -7.37 12.28
N SER A 70 -11.17 -6.67 11.14
CA SER A 70 -10.72 -7.22 9.86
C SER A 70 -9.22 -7.54 9.91
N PRO A 71 -8.75 -8.57 9.19
CA PRO A 71 -7.31 -8.86 9.09
C PRO A 71 -6.48 -7.64 8.68
N ALA A 72 -6.96 -6.83 7.76
CA ALA A 72 -6.30 -5.60 7.31
C ALA A 72 -6.13 -4.57 8.44
N PHE A 73 -7.17 -4.36 9.26
CA PHE A 73 -7.09 -3.44 10.39
C PHE A 73 -6.13 -3.95 11.47
N ASN A 74 -6.17 -5.25 11.78
CA ASN A 74 -5.26 -5.85 12.74
C ASN A 74 -3.81 -5.73 12.28
N TRP A 75 -3.57 -6.03 11.01
CA TRP A 75 -2.25 -5.87 10.41
C TRP A 75 -1.78 -4.41 10.48
N TRP A 76 -2.60 -3.46 10.04
CA TRP A 76 -2.29 -2.02 10.09
C TRP A 76 -1.93 -1.58 11.51
N LEU A 77 -2.73 -1.95 12.49
CA LEU A 77 -2.52 -1.55 13.88
C LEU A 77 -1.22 -2.14 14.44
N SER A 78 -0.93 -3.40 14.12
CA SER A 78 0.31 -4.07 14.53
C SER A 78 1.53 -3.49 13.83
N ALA A 79 1.47 -3.24 12.54
CA ALA A 79 2.56 -2.67 11.75
C ALA A 79 2.86 -1.22 12.20
N THR A 80 1.82 -0.42 12.45
CA THR A 80 1.98 0.95 12.99
C THR A 80 2.64 0.92 14.37
N ALA A 81 2.17 0.05 15.27
CA ALA A 81 2.75 -0.08 16.61
C ALA A 81 4.21 -0.54 16.56
N ALA A 82 4.52 -1.52 15.72
CA ALA A 82 5.89 -2.02 15.55
C ALA A 82 6.83 -0.96 14.97
N GLY A 83 6.39 -0.23 13.94
CA GLY A 83 7.15 0.87 13.36
C GLY A 83 7.42 1.99 14.36
N MET A 84 6.41 2.41 15.15
CA MET A 84 6.58 3.39 16.21
C MET A 84 7.57 2.89 17.28
N GLN A 85 7.44 1.64 17.73
CA GLN A 85 8.32 1.07 18.74
C GLN A 85 9.78 1.03 18.27
N GLU A 86 10.01 0.60 17.01
CA GLU A 86 11.35 0.59 16.42
C GLU A 86 11.97 1.98 16.36
N MET A 87 11.20 3.00 15.96
CA MET A 87 11.68 4.39 15.96
C MET A 87 12.00 4.90 17.37
N ILE A 88 11.21 4.50 18.37
CA ILE A 88 11.47 4.81 19.79
C ILE A 88 12.76 4.17 20.27
N ASP A 89 12.93 2.86 20.00
CA ASP A 89 14.03 2.05 20.48
C ASP A 89 15.37 2.44 19.83
N ASN A 90 15.35 2.75 18.54
CA ASN A 90 16.54 3.18 17.81
C ASN A 90 16.96 4.63 18.12
N GLY A 91 16.13 5.38 18.78
CA GLY A 91 16.37 6.83 18.99
C GLY A 91 16.36 7.61 17.65
N GLU A 92 15.90 6.98 16.59
CA GLU A 92 15.88 7.48 15.19
C GLU A 92 14.73 8.42 14.89
N MET A 93 14.05 8.95 15.91
CA MET A 93 13.27 10.16 15.65
C MET A 93 14.26 11.25 15.28
N PRO A 94 14.28 11.70 14.04
CA PRO A 94 15.14 12.82 13.71
C PRO A 94 14.70 13.98 14.58
N ALA A 95 15.59 14.42 15.49
CA ALA A 95 15.46 15.79 15.97
C ALA A 95 15.29 16.64 14.71
N PRO A 96 14.36 17.63 14.67
CA PRO A 96 14.11 18.41 13.47
C PRO A 96 15.46 18.93 12.99
N LYS A 97 16.07 18.19 12.05
CA LYS A 97 17.25 18.67 11.39
C LYS A 97 16.74 19.87 10.60
N ARG A 98 17.14 21.05 11.03
CA ARG A 98 17.10 22.24 10.15
C ARG A 98 17.50 21.71 8.78
N ALA A 99 16.63 21.87 7.81
CA ALA A 99 16.74 21.32 6.47
C ALA A 99 18.17 21.51 5.92
N SER A 100 19.07 20.59 6.22
CA SER A 100 20.25 20.39 5.44
C SER A 100 19.70 19.81 4.14
N ALA A 101 20.10 20.40 3.01
CA ALA A 101 19.69 19.89 1.73
C ALA A 101 19.92 18.37 1.74
N LEU A 102 18.83 17.62 1.50
CA LEU A 102 18.92 16.17 1.42
C LEU A 102 19.91 15.83 0.31
N SER A 103 20.75 14.83 0.54
CA SER A 103 21.66 14.34 -0.48
C SER A 103 20.87 13.85 -1.70
N VAL A 104 21.45 13.97 -2.89
CA VAL A 104 20.81 13.40 -4.08
C VAL A 104 20.96 11.89 -4.02
N VAL A 105 19.85 11.17 -4.08
CA VAL A 105 19.83 9.71 -4.24
C VAL A 105 19.56 9.41 -5.70
N GLU A 106 20.45 8.67 -6.35
CA GLU A 106 20.25 8.23 -7.73
C GLU A 106 19.05 7.28 -7.82
N PRO A 107 18.31 7.27 -8.95
CA PRO A 107 17.17 6.37 -9.11
C PRO A 107 17.53 4.90 -8.84
N LEU A 108 16.84 4.26 -7.91
CA LEU A 108 17.07 2.86 -7.56
C LEU A 108 16.48 1.90 -8.61
N MET A 109 15.40 2.30 -9.25
CA MET A 109 14.65 1.48 -10.20
C MET A 109 14.88 1.98 -11.61
N THR A 110 15.13 1.05 -12.54
CA THR A 110 15.34 1.32 -13.97
C THR A 110 14.15 0.89 -14.82
N THR A 111 13.19 0.16 -14.24
CA THR A 111 12.02 -0.33 -14.94
C THR A 111 11.08 0.80 -15.36
N GLU A 112 10.54 0.67 -16.58
CA GLU A 112 9.58 1.59 -17.17
C GLU A 112 8.34 0.79 -17.65
N TRP A 113 7.72 0.05 -16.72
CA TRP A 113 6.60 -0.80 -17.04
C TRP A 113 5.29 -0.02 -17.00
N GLY A 114 4.31 -0.45 -17.78
CA GLY A 114 3.02 0.22 -17.90
C GLY A 114 1.84 -0.71 -17.65
N GLN A 115 0.68 -0.14 -17.39
CA GLN A 115 -0.51 -0.93 -17.07
C GLN A 115 -1.45 -1.19 -18.26
N GLU A 116 -1.30 -0.46 -19.37
CA GLU A 116 -2.24 -0.48 -20.52
C GLU A 116 -1.54 -0.85 -21.83
N THR A 117 -0.35 -1.39 -21.78
CA THR A 117 0.44 -1.76 -22.94
C THR A 117 0.86 -3.22 -22.89
N MET A 118 0.99 -3.84 -24.09
CA MET A 118 1.56 -5.19 -24.20
C MET A 118 3.06 -5.17 -23.89
N PRO A 119 3.56 -6.17 -23.18
CA PRO A 119 2.89 -7.41 -22.76
C PRO A 119 2.27 -7.35 -21.37
N TYR A 120 2.34 -6.24 -20.66
CA TYR A 120 2.06 -6.17 -19.20
C TYR A 120 0.64 -6.60 -18.83
N TYR A 121 -0.36 -6.26 -19.63
CA TYR A 121 -1.76 -6.63 -19.37
C TYR A 121 -2.23 -7.86 -20.17
N ALA A 122 -1.30 -8.63 -20.75
CA ALA A 122 -1.66 -9.76 -21.60
C ALA A 122 -2.48 -10.85 -20.88
N TYR A 123 -2.28 -11.00 -19.58
CA TYR A 123 -2.97 -12.01 -18.75
C TYR A 123 -4.02 -11.43 -17.79
N THR A 124 -4.39 -10.17 -17.96
CA THR A 124 -5.53 -9.62 -17.24
C THR A 124 -6.85 -10.15 -17.79
N PRO A 125 -7.92 -10.16 -16.99
CA PRO A 125 -9.27 -10.48 -17.47
C PRO A 125 -9.74 -9.57 -18.60
N GLU A 126 -10.82 -9.97 -19.24
CA GLU A 126 -11.49 -9.22 -20.30
C GLU A 126 -12.91 -8.85 -19.89
N ILE A 127 -13.35 -7.68 -20.32
CA ILE A 127 -14.76 -7.25 -20.30
C ILE A 127 -15.20 -7.14 -21.76
N GLY A 128 -16.11 -8.01 -22.18
CA GLY A 128 -16.40 -8.19 -23.59
C GLY A 128 -15.17 -8.73 -24.33
N ASN A 129 -14.67 -7.96 -25.31
CA ASN A 129 -13.47 -8.31 -26.09
C ASN A 129 -12.27 -7.41 -25.77
N THR A 130 -12.32 -6.69 -24.66
CA THR A 130 -11.28 -5.72 -24.29
C THR A 130 -10.59 -6.14 -23.00
N LYS A 131 -9.25 -6.19 -23.03
CA LYS A 131 -8.44 -6.45 -21.85
C LYS A 131 -8.62 -5.35 -20.79
N CYS A 132 -8.67 -5.75 -19.54
CA CYS A 132 -8.58 -4.82 -18.43
C CYS A 132 -7.13 -4.32 -18.27
N ALA A 133 -6.96 -3.10 -17.76
CA ALA A 133 -5.65 -2.60 -17.37
C ALA A 133 -5.03 -3.51 -16.29
N ALA A 134 -3.70 -3.64 -16.27
CA ALA A 134 -3.00 -4.38 -15.21
C ALA A 134 -3.23 -3.77 -13.82
N GLY A 135 -3.41 -2.46 -13.77
CA GLY A 135 -3.57 -1.68 -12.54
C GLY A 135 -2.25 -1.18 -11.97
N CYS A 136 -2.23 0.07 -11.51
CA CYS A 136 -1.01 0.71 -11.00
C CYS A 136 -0.37 -0.06 -9.83
N SER A 137 -1.18 -0.60 -8.92
CA SER A 137 -0.68 -1.40 -7.78
C SER A 137 0.02 -2.68 -8.24
N ALA A 138 -0.48 -3.34 -9.30
CA ALA A 138 0.18 -4.52 -9.85
C ALA A 138 1.51 -4.16 -10.53
N VAL A 139 1.56 -3.05 -11.28
CA VAL A 139 2.79 -2.56 -11.92
C VAL A 139 3.84 -2.25 -10.85
N THR A 140 3.49 -1.39 -9.89
CA THR A 140 4.42 -0.94 -8.85
C THR A 140 4.94 -2.11 -8.00
N LEU A 141 4.04 -3.05 -7.63
CA LEU A 141 4.45 -4.26 -6.90
C LEU A 141 5.37 -5.15 -7.73
N SER A 142 5.08 -5.32 -9.02
CA SER A 142 5.93 -6.11 -9.93
C SER A 142 7.33 -5.51 -10.08
N GLU A 143 7.44 -4.20 -10.17
CA GLU A 143 8.71 -3.48 -10.24
C GLU A 143 9.50 -3.63 -8.93
N LEU A 144 8.83 -3.51 -7.78
CA LEU A 144 9.45 -3.75 -6.46
C LEU A 144 10.02 -5.17 -6.35
N LEU A 145 9.21 -6.18 -6.69
CA LEU A 145 9.64 -7.58 -6.68
C LEU A 145 10.82 -7.81 -7.64
N ASN A 146 10.77 -7.18 -8.81
CA ASN A 146 11.88 -7.25 -9.77
C ASN A 146 13.14 -6.56 -9.24
N TYR A 147 13.04 -5.47 -8.52
CA TYR A 147 14.18 -4.82 -7.88
C TYR A 147 14.88 -5.77 -6.89
N HIS A 148 14.12 -6.39 -6.01
CA HIS A 148 14.64 -7.33 -5.02
C HIS A 148 15.02 -8.71 -5.58
N LYS A 149 14.60 -9.03 -6.82
CA LYS A 149 14.77 -10.37 -7.42
C LYS A 149 14.21 -11.49 -6.51
N TYR A 150 13.09 -11.22 -5.86
CA TYR A 150 12.50 -12.08 -4.84
C TYR A 150 10.96 -12.04 -4.90
N PRO A 151 10.26 -13.17 -4.58
CA PRO A 151 10.79 -14.52 -4.33
C PRO A 151 11.11 -15.27 -5.64
N SER A 152 11.79 -16.41 -5.57
CA SER A 152 12.04 -17.25 -6.75
C SER A 152 10.81 -18.01 -7.24
N SER A 153 9.87 -18.29 -6.34
CA SER A 153 8.61 -18.97 -6.64
C SER A 153 7.52 -18.60 -5.64
N VAL A 154 6.27 -18.75 -6.06
CA VAL A 154 5.10 -18.51 -5.22
C VAL A 154 4.10 -19.65 -5.34
N ASP A 155 3.35 -19.89 -4.25
CA ASP A 155 2.18 -20.77 -4.21
C ASP A 155 1.16 -20.12 -3.26
N PHE A 156 0.19 -19.44 -3.79
CA PHE A 156 -0.85 -18.77 -2.99
C PHE A 156 -2.20 -18.82 -3.68
N ARG A 157 -3.25 -18.48 -2.96
CA ARG A 157 -4.58 -18.27 -3.52
C ARG A 157 -4.83 -16.81 -3.73
N GLY A 158 -4.80 -16.38 -4.99
CA GLY A 158 -5.16 -15.04 -5.40
C GLY A 158 -6.66 -14.86 -5.56
N THR A 159 -7.15 -13.66 -5.34
CA THR A 159 -8.53 -13.25 -5.57
C THR A 159 -8.59 -11.97 -6.38
N TYR A 160 -9.63 -11.83 -7.18
CA TYR A 160 -9.86 -10.62 -7.95
C TYR A 160 -11.35 -10.50 -8.31
N SER A 161 -11.75 -9.33 -8.71
CA SER A 161 -13.07 -9.14 -9.30
C SER A 161 -12.98 -8.46 -10.67
N VAL A 162 -14.05 -8.58 -11.46
CA VAL A 162 -14.12 -8.01 -12.79
C VAL A 162 -15.40 -7.19 -12.92
N ASP A 163 -15.38 -6.18 -13.76
CA ASP A 163 -16.51 -5.30 -14.07
C ASP A 163 -17.10 -4.66 -12.78
N ASN A 164 -16.29 -3.84 -12.11
CA ASN A 164 -16.65 -3.15 -10.88
C ASN A 164 -17.18 -4.08 -9.76
N GLY A 165 -16.56 -5.24 -9.61
CA GLY A 165 -16.94 -6.19 -8.56
C GLY A 165 -18.15 -7.08 -8.88
N LYS A 166 -18.68 -7.03 -10.09
CA LYS A 166 -19.82 -7.91 -10.50
C LYS A 166 -19.46 -9.39 -10.53
N THR A 167 -18.21 -9.71 -10.82
CA THR A 167 -17.75 -11.09 -10.93
C THR A 167 -16.51 -11.30 -10.07
N TYR A 168 -16.62 -12.13 -9.04
CA TYR A 168 -15.49 -12.52 -8.20
C TYR A 168 -14.87 -13.82 -8.69
N ARG A 169 -13.56 -13.91 -8.60
CA ARG A 169 -12.76 -15.08 -8.92
C ARG A 169 -11.74 -15.35 -7.82
N SER A 170 -11.41 -16.63 -7.65
CA SER A 170 -10.35 -17.07 -6.76
C SER A 170 -9.59 -18.20 -7.43
N GLU A 171 -8.30 -18.04 -7.60
CA GLU A 171 -7.43 -18.98 -8.30
C GLU A 171 -6.20 -19.31 -7.47
N ARG A 172 -5.72 -20.56 -7.60
CA ARG A 172 -4.42 -20.93 -7.05
C ARG A 172 -3.35 -20.52 -8.04
N ILE A 173 -2.41 -19.73 -7.56
CA ILE A 173 -1.26 -19.24 -8.31
C ILE A 173 -0.04 -20.05 -7.92
N ILE A 174 0.57 -20.70 -8.89
CA ILE A 174 1.87 -21.37 -8.75
C ILE A 174 2.75 -20.83 -9.87
N SER A 175 3.75 -20.05 -9.52
CA SER A 175 4.65 -19.40 -10.48
C SER A 175 6.09 -19.49 -10.02
N THR A 176 7.01 -19.49 -10.99
CA THR A 176 8.46 -19.42 -10.78
C THR A 176 9.01 -18.25 -11.59
N TYR A 177 9.84 -17.44 -10.97
CA TYR A 177 10.42 -16.25 -11.58
C TYR A 177 11.91 -16.41 -11.77
N THR A 178 12.40 -16.08 -12.95
CA THR A 178 13.83 -16.13 -13.27
C THR A 178 14.54 -14.79 -13.04
N TRP A 179 13.75 -13.74 -12.79
CA TRP A 179 14.22 -12.36 -12.58
C TRP A 179 15.13 -11.84 -13.70
N ASN A 180 14.86 -12.30 -14.92
CA ASN A 180 15.56 -11.89 -16.13
C ASN A 180 14.64 -10.99 -16.97
N PHE A 181 14.08 -9.97 -16.33
CA PHE A 181 13.20 -9.02 -16.99
C PHE A 181 14.01 -7.88 -17.61
N LYS A 182 13.46 -7.32 -18.69
CA LYS A 182 13.97 -6.08 -19.28
C LYS A 182 13.37 -4.88 -18.57
N ASP A 183 14.11 -3.79 -18.53
CA ASP A 183 13.64 -2.54 -17.97
C ASP A 183 12.44 -1.99 -18.74
N ARG A 184 12.39 -2.26 -20.04
CA ARG A 184 11.28 -1.85 -20.90
C ARG A 184 10.95 -2.94 -21.91
N TYR A 185 9.65 -3.13 -22.17
CA TYR A 185 9.11 -3.93 -23.25
C TYR A 185 8.45 -3.00 -24.27
N GLY A 186 8.34 -3.42 -25.53
CA GLY A 186 7.78 -2.60 -26.58
C GLY A 186 6.40 -2.05 -26.22
N GLN A 187 6.14 -0.81 -26.58
CA GLN A 187 4.80 -0.22 -26.53
C GLN A 187 4.20 -0.25 -27.93
N TYR A 188 2.90 -0.58 -28.00
CA TYR A 188 2.13 -0.37 -29.22
C TYR A 188 1.63 1.06 -29.26
N SER A 189 1.81 1.72 -30.41
CA SER A 189 1.18 3.00 -30.65
C SER A 189 -0.33 2.85 -30.77
N THR A 190 -1.08 3.80 -30.23
CA THR A 190 -2.56 3.82 -30.34
C THR A 190 -3.02 4.12 -31.77
N ASP A 191 -2.13 4.52 -32.67
CA ASP A 191 -2.40 4.80 -34.09
C ASP A 191 -2.13 3.62 -35.02
N GLY A 192 -1.80 2.44 -34.45
CA GLY A 192 -1.52 1.23 -35.22
C GLY A 192 -0.12 1.15 -35.84
N SER A 193 0.75 2.12 -35.55
CA SER A 193 2.16 2.01 -35.89
C SER A 193 2.88 1.18 -34.82
N ASP A 194 3.16 -0.08 -35.11
CA ASP A 194 3.75 -1.05 -34.18
C ASP A 194 5.21 -0.75 -33.78
N LYS A 195 5.72 0.41 -34.06
CA LYS A 195 7.12 0.79 -33.79
C LYS A 195 7.21 2.17 -33.20
N LEU A 196 7.34 2.22 -31.91
CA LEU A 196 7.99 3.37 -31.30
C LEU A 196 9.51 3.15 -31.39
N ASP A 197 10.17 3.99 -32.15
CA ASP A 197 11.63 3.99 -32.24
C ASP A 197 12.25 4.06 -30.83
N GLY A 198 13.20 3.16 -30.56
CA GLY A 198 13.94 3.12 -29.31
C GLY A 198 13.45 2.09 -28.28
N TYR A 199 12.39 1.35 -28.53
CA TYR A 199 11.96 0.27 -27.63
C TYR A 199 12.61 -1.07 -28.00
N ALA A 200 13.08 -1.79 -26.98
CA ALA A 200 13.61 -3.13 -27.18
C ALA A 200 12.49 -4.08 -27.57
N SER A 201 12.64 -4.76 -28.69
CA SER A 201 11.80 -5.91 -29.02
C SER A 201 11.98 -7.01 -27.96
N TYR A 202 10.95 -7.76 -27.69
CA TYR A 202 10.99 -8.89 -26.75
C TYR A 202 10.53 -10.17 -27.41
N SER A 203 11.05 -11.32 -26.93
CA SER A 203 10.56 -12.62 -27.36
C SER A 203 9.21 -12.94 -26.71
N PRO A 204 8.37 -13.82 -27.32
CA PRO A 204 7.13 -14.27 -26.72
C PRO A 204 7.30 -14.85 -25.30
N SER A 205 8.43 -15.50 -25.01
CA SER A 205 8.72 -16.04 -23.69
C SER A 205 8.95 -14.95 -22.64
N GLN A 206 9.69 -13.90 -22.99
CA GLN A 206 9.92 -12.73 -22.13
C GLN A 206 8.61 -11.96 -21.88
N GLY A 207 7.79 -11.78 -22.91
CA GLY A 207 6.47 -11.17 -22.78
C GLY A 207 5.56 -11.96 -21.84
N ARG A 208 5.52 -13.28 -21.97
CA ARG A 208 4.76 -14.15 -21.06
C ARG A 208 5.27 -14.07 -19.63
N ALA A 209 6.57 -14.02 -19.42
CA ALA A 209 7.16 -13.98 -18.09
C ALA A 209 6.74 -12.71 -17.32
N VAL A 210 6.86 -11.52 -17.94
CA VAL A 210 6.44 -10.26 -17.29
C VAL A 210 4.91 -10.18 -17.12
N ALA A 211 4.13 -10.67 -18.10
CA ALA A 211 2.68 -10.74 -17.99
C ALA A 211 2.22 -11.68 -16.85
N THR A 212 2.95 -12.77 -16.62
CA THR A 212 2.71 -13.67 -15.47
C THR A 212 2.93 -12.94 -14.17
N LEU A 213 4.06 -12.25 -14.01
CA LEU A 213 4.35 -11.47 -12.80
C LEU A 213 3.28 -10.40 -12.54
N MET A 214 2.87 -9.65 -13.59
CA MET A 214 1.81 -8.64 -13.49
C MET A 214 0.48 -9.23 -13.04
N ARG A 215 0.07 -10.37 -13.62
CA ARG A 215 -1.14 -11.09 -13.21
C ARG A 215 -1.07 -11.53 -11.76
N ASP A 216 0.03 -12.13 -11.36
CA ASP A 216 0.22 -12.66 -10.01
C ASP A 216 0.17 -11.54 -8.97
N CYS A 217 0.79 -10.40 -9.26
CA CYS A 217 0.69 -9.20 -8.42
C CYS A 217 -0.75 -8.67 -8.34
N GLY A 218 -1.44 -8.58 -9.47
CA GLY A 218 -2.84 -8.14 -9.48
C GLY A 218 -3.76 -9.06 -8.66
N TYR A 219 -3.56 -10.37 -8.75
CA TYR A 219 -4.36 -11.34 -7.98
C TYR A 219 -3.99 -11.34 -6.49
N ALA A 220 -2.74 -11.05 -6.16
CA ALA A 220 -2.29 -10.94 -4.78
C ALA A 220 -2.88 -9.71 -4.04
N VAL A 221 -3.11 -8.61 -4.76
CA VAL A 221 -3.68 -7.37 -4.21
C VAL A 221 -5.20 -7.28 -4.36
N ASN A 222 -5.90 -8.38 -4.59
CA ASN A 222 -7.36 -8.43 -4.75
C ASN A 222 -7.89 -7.43 -5.80
N MET A 223 -7.21 -7.32 -6.94
CA MET A 223 -7.51 -6.31 -7.96
C MET A 223 -8.97 -6.32 -8.39
N VAL A 224 -9.56 -5.15 -8.45
CA VAL A 224 -10.84 -4.90 -9.13
C VAL A 224 -10.52 -4.54 -10.58
N TYR A 225 -10.56 -5.53 -11.44
CA TYR A 225 -10.24 -5.37 -12.85
C TYR A 225 -11.35 -4.65 -13.61
N ASN A 226 -10.94 -3.62 -14.35
CA ASN A 226 -11.77 -2.84 -15.26
C ASN A 226 -10.87 -2.20 -16.33
N TYR A 227 -11.43 -1.35 -17.20
CA TYR A 227 -10.63 -0.48 -18.09
C TYR A 227 -9.69 0.43 -17.29
N SER A 228 -10.09 0.82 -16.07
CA SER A 228 -9.23 1.45 -15.07
C SER A 228 -9.26 0.58 -13.80
N SER A 229 -8.34 -0.36 -13.71
CA SER A 229 -8.24 -1.31 -12.59
C SER A 229 -7.73 -0.64 -11.32
N SER A 230 -8.23 -1.09 -10.17
CA SER A 230 -7.87 -0.53 -8.86
C SER A 230 -7.71 -1.62 -7.79
N ALA A 231 -6.89 -1.34 -6.79
CA ALA A 231 -6.75 -2.16 -5.59
C ALA A 231 -6.68 -1.25 -4.36
N HIS A 232 -6.98 -1.80 -3.19
CA HIS A 232 -6.82 -1.05 -1.95
C HIS A 232 -5.34 -0.99 -1.54
N THR A 233 -4.90 0.17 -1.09
CA THR A 233 -3.51 0.40 -0.64
C THR A 233 -3.08 -0.62 0.42
N GLN A 234 -3.98 -0.98 1.36
CA GLN A 234 -3.70 -1.94 2.42
C GLN A 234 -3.48 -3.37 1.91
N ASP A 235 -3.93 -3.71 0.70
CA ASP A 235 -3.72 -5.04 0.13
C ASP A 235 -2.27 -5.26 -0.33
N VAL A 236 -1.53 -4.20 -0.63
CA VAL A 236 -0.14 -4.32 -1.12
C VAL A 236 0.81 -4.87 -0.06
N PRO A 237 0.91 -4.33 1.17
CA PRO A 237 1.76 -4.92 2.19
C PRO A 237 1.30 -6.32 2.59
N LEU A 238 0.00 -6.59 2.62
CA LEU A 238 -0.51 -7.95 2.86
C LEU A 238 -0.09 -8.94 1.77
N ALA A 239 -0.08 -8.51 0.51
CA ALA A 239 0.41 -9.33 -0.61
C ALA A 239 1.90 -9.64 -0.48
N LEU A 240 2.72 -8.65 -0.11
CA LEU A 240 4.16 -8.87 0.11
C LEU A 240 4.41 -9.98 1.12
N VAL A 241 3.73 -9.95 2.26
CA VAL A 241 3.91 -10.95 3.33
C VAL A 241 3.27 -12.29 2.96
N ASN A 242 1.98 -12.30 2.62
CA ASN A 242 1.21 -13.53 2.51
C ASN A 242 1.38 -14.26 1.17
N CYS A 243 1.68 -13.52 0.09
CA CYS A 243 1.79 -14.08 -1.25
C CYS A 243 3.24 -14.15 -1.73
N PHE A 244 4.05 -13.14 -1.42
CA PHE A 244 5.44 -13.03 -1.90
C PHE A 244 6.48 -13.31 -0.82
N GLN A 245 6.08 -13.82 0.36
CA GLN A 245 6.96 -14.38 1.38
C GLN A 245 7.99 -13.39 1.97
N PHE A 246 7.71 -12.08 1.89
CA PHE A 246 8.53 -11.11 2.62
C PHE A 246 8.32 -11.31 4.13
N PRO A 247 9.37 -11.22 4.95
CA PRO A 247 9.22 -11.26 6.39
C PRO A 247 8.28 -10.14 6.87
N ASP A 248 7.36 -10.45 7.77
CA ASP A 248 6.36 -9.49 8.27
C ASP A 248 7.02 -8.24 8.88
N GLU A 249 8.11 -8.45 9.62
CA GLU A 249 8.90 -7.37 10.20
C GLU A 249 9.61 -6.45 9.20
N SER A 250 9.77 -6.90 7.94
CA SER A 250 10.42 -6.13 6.87
C SER A 250 9.44 -5.25 6.08
N VAL A 251 8.13 -5.43 6.27
CA VAL A 251 7.09 -4.71 5.52
C VAL A 251 6.40 -3.73 6.45
N LYS A 252 6.51 -2.43 6.14
CA LYS A 252 5.96 -1.37 6.96
C LYS A 252 5.04 -0.48 6.13
N LEU A 253 3.95 -0.02 6.72
CA LEU A 253 3.03 0.94 6.14
C LEU A 253 2.95 2.17 7.04
N PHE A 254 3.26 3.31 6.47
CA PHE A 254 3.16 4.60 7.14
C PHE A 254 2.17 5.50 6.40
N TYR A 255 1.57 6.43 7.11
CA TYR A 255 0.69 7.45 6.56
C TYR A 255 1.31 8.82 6.82
N GLU A 256 1.44 9.63 5.76
CA GLU A 256 2.03 10.97 5.84
C GLU A 256 1.34 11.84 6.90
N ASP A 257 0.02 11.74 7.02
CA ASP A 257 -0.77 12.49 8.00
C ASP A 257 -0.36 12.28 9.46
N PHE A 258 0.45 11.26 9.75
CA PHE A 258 0.94 10.95 11.10
C PHE A 258 2.30 11.56 11.41
N PHE A 259 2.90 12.23 10.45
CA PHE A 259 4.23 12.82 10.57
C PHE A 259 4.18 14.32 10.28
N VAL A 260 5.12 15.07 10.84
CA VAL A 260 5.44 16.38 10.29
C VAL A 260 6.20 16.17 8.97
N LYS A 261 6.04 17.10 8.06
CA LYS A 261 6.57 16.92 6.68
C LYS A 261 8.06 16.64 6.64
N GLU A 262 8.83 17.32 7.48
CA GLU A 262 10.28 17.18 7.55
C GLU A 262 10.72 15.79 7.99
N ASP A 263 9.99 15.17 8.92
CA ASP A 263 10.25 13.82 9.42
C ASP A 263 9.82 12.77 8.38
N TRP A 264 8.70 13.01 7.69
CA TRP A 264 8.24 12.17 6.58
C TRP A 264 9.27 12.14 5.44
N ASP A 265 9.71 13.31 4.99
CA ASP A 265 10.71 13.44 3.92
C ASP A 265 12.05 12.78 4.34
N ALA A 266 12.48 12.95 5.59
CA ALA A 266 13.72 12.36 6.12
C ALA A 266 13.63 10.83 6.22
N MET A 267 12.48 10.29 6.61
CA MET A 267 12.25 8.84 6.68
C MET A 267 12.32 8.21 5.28
N ILE A 268 11.60 8.78 4.30
CA ILE A 268 11.65 8.28 2.91
C ILE A 268 13.07 8.36 2.37
N HIS A 269 13.73 9.51 2.54
CA HIS A 269 15.09 9.70 2.06
C HIS A 269 16.07 8.70 2.71
N GLY A 270 15.94 8.46 4.02
CA GLY A 270 16.76 7.49 4.74
C GLY A 270 16.62 6.05 4.23
N GLU A 271 15.43 5.63 3.80
CA GLU A 271 15.25 4.32 3.17
C GLU A 271 15.88 4.27 1.76
N LEU A 272 15.71 5.33 0.97
CA LEU A 272 16.32 5.42 -0.36
C LEU A 272 17.85 5.44 -0.30
N GLU A 273 18.47 6.11 0.67
CA GLU A 273 19.93 6.11 0.89
C GLU A 273 20.46 4.72 1.25
N LYS A 274 19.66 3.90 1.92
CA LYS A 274 19.99 2.49 2.23
C LYS A 274 19.82 1.56 1.02
N GLY A 275 19.30 2.07 -0.10
CA GLY A 275 18.99 1.28 -1.29
C GLY A 275 17.66 0.56 -1.21
N TYR A 276 16.74 0.99 -0.35
CA TYR A 276 15.39 0.41 -0.26
C TYR A 276 14.38 1.29 -1.02
N PRO A 277 13.76 0.78 -2.10
CA PRO A 277 12.72 1.50 -2.81
C PRO A 277 11.47 1.65 -1.93
N VAL A 278 10.82 2.79 -2.04
CA VAL A 278 9.62 3.14 -1.27
C VAL A 278 8.41 3.19 -2.22
N LEU A 279 7.33 2.53 -1.85
CA LEU A 279 6.05 2.63 -2.55
C LEU A 279 5.24 3.79 -1.96
N LEU A 280 4.91 4.77 -2.79
CA LEU A 280 4.07 5.88 -2.41
C LEU A 280 2.69 5.72 -3.05
N PHE A 281 1.65 5.90 -2.23
CA PHE A 281 0.27 5.92 -2.66
C PHE A 281 -0.30 7.31 -2.37
N GLY A 282 -0.79 7.99 -3.39
CA GLY A 282 -1.46 9.27 -3.29
C GLY A 282 -2.96 9.15 -3.66
N ASN A 283 -3.77 10.06 -3.13
CA ASN A 283 -5.17 10.24 -3.54
C ASN A 283 -5.24 11.29 -4.65
#